data_d1eb76dc5fa868e12160051f2e557b01
#
_entry.id   d1eb76dc5fa868e12160051f2e557b01
#
_cell.length_a   1.000
_cell.length_b   1.000
_cell.length_c   1.000
_cell.angle_alpha   90.00
_cell.angle_beta   90.00
_cell.angle_gamma   90.00
#
_symmetry.space_group_name_H-M   'P 1'
#
loop_
_entity.id
_entity.type
_entity.pdbx_description
1 polymer ?
#
loop_
_entity_poly.entity_id
_entity_poly.type
_entity_poly.pdbx_seq_one_letter_code
_entity_poly.pdbx_strand_id
1 'polypeptide(L)'
;MYCDFYSVADKEDAIPTFFKALIKEIELCKSDTNNWIIDTIFIGGGTPSLTQPDQLEKVIQTLKNKFDLSNVTEFTLEANPGEAPAARLKAFHDLGVNRISIGVQSLEPDLLQFLTRNHGPDEVIQTIEIARMAGFENINCDLIFNIPGQSFEIWQRDLKSVLEMGPDHISCYSLTVEKGTQLYQYVNRKEVSMPSEDQSAEFYQWAQSTMKESGFEQYEICNWGKPEKYCQHNFHYWEIDPYLAFGPSAHGYDGVHRFANVRNLDNYIKMLGEGKLPRQDIYELSDIDRTNEMIGFGLRIKNGINLNQIPKSYLNMVKKAIERNQSKWG
;
A
#
# COMPACT_ATOMS: atom_id res chain seq x y z
N MET A 1 10.33 -13.11 2.44
CA MET A 1 10.64 -13.99 1.31
C MET A 1 10.23 -13.39 -0.04
N TYR A 2 9.03 -12.84 -0.18
CA TYR A 2 8.45 -12.28 -1.41
C TYR A 2 8.45 -10.74 -1.47
N CYS A 3 8.41 -10.10 -0.30
CA CYS A 3 8.27 -8.65 -0.18
C CYS A 3 9.63 -7.97 -0.47
N ASP A 4 9.63 -6.96 -1.34
CA ASP A 4 10.79 -6.12 -1.66
C ASP A 4 10.79 -4.78 -0.91
N PHE A 5 9.75 -4.51 -0.11
CA PHE A 5 9.71 -3.34 0.76
C PHE A 5 10.85 -3.34 1.74
N TYR A 6 11.45 -2.16 1.94
CA TYR A 6 12.54 -2.01 2.85
C TYR A 6 12.09 -2.25 4.29
N SER A 7 12.62 -3.29 4.89
CA SER A 7 12.47 -3.59 6.30
C SER A 7 13.80 -4.03 6.88
N VAL A 8 14.00 -3.79 8.17
CA VAL A 8 15.23 -4.16 8.88
C VAL A 8 14.83 -4.94 10.12
N ALA A 9 15.33 -6.16 10.24
CA ALA A 9 15.18 -6.99 11.43
C ALA A 9 16.34 -6.75 12.41
N ASP A 10 16.14 -7.11 13.68
CA ASP A 10 17.16 -7.09 14.74
C ASP A 10 17.83 -5.71 14.92
N LYS A 11 17.03 -4.63 14.81
CA LYS A 11 17.48 -3.23 14.94
C LYS A 11 16.60 -2.42 15.91
N GLU A 12 16.03 -3.06 16.92
CA GLU A 12 15.14 -2.41 17.91
C GLU A 12 15.85 -1.24 18.60
N ASP A 13 17.14 -1.37 18.86
CA ASP A 13 17.96 -0.31 19.45
C ASP A 13 18.07 0.95 18.58
N ALA A 14 17.85 0.82 17.27
CA ALA A 14 17.86 1.95 16.35
C ALA A 14 16.54 2.72 16.32
N ILE A 15 15.44 2.16 16.82
CA ILE A 15 14.09 2.76 16.75
C ILE A 15 14.07 4.20 17.30
N PRO A 16 14.59 4.49 18.50
CA PRO A 16 14.55 5.87 19.02
C PRO A 16 15.35 6.85 18.15
N THR A 17 16.46 6.41 17.57
CA THR A 17 17.28 7.24 16.70
C THR A 17 16.62 7.44 15.33
N PHE A 18 15.96 6.40 14.82
CA PHE A 18 15.14 6.48 13.61
C PHE A 18 14.03 7.53 13.76
N PHE A 19 13.24 7.50 14.84
CA PHE A 19 12.17 8.47 15.04
C PHE A 19 12.68 9.91 15.18
N LYS A 20 13.84 10.11 15.83
CA LYS A 20 14.50 11.44 15.86
C LYS A 20 14.88 11.90 14.44
N ALA A 21 15.39 11.00 13.62
CA ALA A 21 15.75 11.31 12.24
C ALA A 21 14.47 11.60 11.39
N LEU A 22 13.41 10.81 11.52
CA LEU A 22 12.14 11.03 10.83
C LEU A 22 11.52 12.41 11.18
N ILE A 23 11.51 12.76 12.46
CA ILE A 23 11.08 14.10 12.92
C ILE A 23 11.94 15.18 12.27
N LYS A 24 13.26 14.97 12.25
CA LYS A 24 14.19 15.92 11.62
C LYS A 24 13.97 16.08 10.13
N GLU A 25 13.62 15.00 9.42
CA GLU A 25 13.29 15.06 7.99
C GLU A 25 12.05 15.93 7.76
N ILE A 26 10.98 15.71 8.53
CA ILE A 26 9.75 16.50 8.45
C ILE A 26 10.05 17.99 8.69
N GLU A 27 10.85 18.32 9.72
CA GLU A 27 11.26 19.70 10.01
C GLU A 27 12.06 20.34 8.86
N LEU A 28 12.98 19.59 8.25
CA LEU A 28 13.83 20.05 7.14
C LEU A 28 13.08 20.13 5.81
N CYS A 29 11.95 19.47 5.68
CA CYS A 29 11.17 19.53 4.46
C CYS A 29 10.83 20.99 4.15
N LYS A 30 11.40 21.51 3.06
CA LYS A 30 11.05 22.83 2.53
C LYS A 30 9.77 22.64 1.74
N SER A 31 8.68 22.96 2.35
CA SER A 31 7.40 22.86 1.68
C SER A 31 7.08 24.19 0.99
N ASP A 32 7.24 24.24 -0.33
CA ASP A 32 6.43 25.16 -1.14
C ASP A 32 4.95 24.68 -1.17
N THR A 33 4.59 23.87 -0.17
CA THR A 33 3.26 23.27 0.03
C THR A 33 2.26 24.27 0.61
N ASN A 34 2.57 25.57 0.66
CA ASN A 34 1.66 26.60 1.15
C ASN A 34 0.29 26.62 0.44
N ASN A 35 0.20 25.98 -0.73
CA ASN A 35 -1.03 25.84 -1.51
C ASN A 35 -1.55 24.39 -1.57
N TRP A 36 -0.92 23.44 -0.87
CA TRP A 36 -1.38 22.04 -0.86
C TRP A 36 -2.45 21.86 0.21
N ILE A 37 -3.46 21.09 -0.14
CA ILE A 37 -4.44 20.56 0.81
C ILE A 37 -3.98 19.14 1.13
N ILE A 38 -3.60 18.90 2.39
CA ILE A 38 -3.27 17.56 2.87
C ILE A 38 -4.56 16.95 3.41
N ASP A 39 -5.04 15.95 2.73
CA ASP A 39 -6.32 15.29 3.01
C ASP A 39 -6.14 13.83 3.45
N THR A 40 -4.95 13.25 3.24
CA THR A 40 -4.63 11.88 3.64
C THR A 40 -3.26 11.77 4.30
N ILE A 41 -3.15 10.84 5.27
CA ILE A 41 -1.88 10.40 5.86
C ILE A 41 -1.85 8.86 5.79
N PHE A 42 -0.73 8.30 5.35
CA PHE A 42 -0.54 6.86 5.28
C PHE A 42 0.78 6.45 5.93
N ILE A 43 0.71 5.59 6.94
CA ILE A 43 1.88 5.02 7.61
C ILE A 43 1.99 3.55 7.21
N GLY A 44 2.98 3.28 6.38
CA GLY A 44 3.24 1.95 5.83
C GLY A 44 4.73 1.61 5.85
N GLY A 45 5.07 0.51 5.24
CA GLY A 45 6.45 0.05 5.04
C GLY A 45 6.75 -1.28 5.73
N GLY A 46 7.56 -1.28 6.78
CA GLY A 46 7.89 -2.51 7.52
C GLY A 46 6.69 -3.03 8.32
N THR A 47 6.59 -2.63 9.59
CA THR A 47 5.44 -2.98 10.44
C THR A 47 5.09 -1.81 11.35
N PRO A 48 4.29 -0.85 10.86
CA PRO A 48 3.93 0.36 11.62
C PRO A 48 3.21 0.06 12.94
N SER A 49 2.46 -1.02 13.03
CA SER A 49 1.75 -1.44 14.25
C SER A 49 2.66 -1.79 15.44
N LEU A 50 3.96 -2.00 15.21
CA LEU A 50 4.95 -2.19 16.27
C LEU A 50 5.41 -0.87 16.93
N THR A 51 5.13 0.26 16.29
CA THR A 51 5.47 1.59 16.83
C THR A 51 4.82 1.83 18.19
N GLN A 52 5.56 2.46 19.10
CA GLN A 52 4.97 2.89 20.37
C GLN A 52 4.11 4.15 20.16
N PRO A 53 2.96 4.26 20.82
CA PRO A 53 2.04 5.39 20.63
C PRO A 53 2.68 6.76 20.88
N ASP A 54 3.59 6.89 21.85
CA ASP A 54 4.29 8.13 22.15
C ASP A 54 5.26 8.56 21.03
N GLN A 55 5.80 7.62 20.26
CA GLN A 55 6.63 7.89 19.10
C GLN A 55 5.77 8.41 17.94
N LEU A 56 4.63 7.75 17.69
CA LEU A 56 3.68 8.18 16.68
C LEU A 56 3.11 9.57 17.00
N GLU A 57 2.77 9.83 18.26
CA GLU A 57 2.28 11.13 18.74
C GLU A 57 3.26 12.26 18.41
N LYS A 58 4.57 12.06 18.64
CA LYS A 58 5.61 13.04 18.32
C LYS A 58 5.70 13.32 16.82
N VAL A 59 5.57 12.28 15.98
CA VAL A 59 5.54 12.44 14.53
C VAL A 59 4.32 13.24 14.09
N ILE A 60 3.13 12.90 14.58
CA ILE A 60 1.87 13.60 14.28
C ILE A 60 1.96 15.07 14.73
N GLN A 61 2.49 15.33 15.91
CA GLN A 61 2.66 16.70 16.42
C GLN A 61 3.62 17.50 15.52
N THR A 62 4.70 16.87 15.05
CA THR A 62 5.63 17.50 14.12
C THR A 62 4.97 17.83 12.78
N LEU A 63 4.16 16.89 12.25
CA LEU A 63 3.38 17.13 11.04
C LEU A 63 2.39 18.28 11.23
N LYS A 64 1.64 18.34 12.34
CA LYS A 64 0.72 19.44 12.67
C LYS A 64 1.41 20.79 12.79
N ASN A 65 2.64 20.82 13.31
CA ASN A 65 3.42 22.05 13.42
C ASN A 65 3.95 22.54 12.06
N LYS A 66 4.10 21.62 11.10
CA LYS A 66 4.70 21.88 9.80
C LYS A 66 3.68 22.14 8.70
N PHE A 67 2.54 21.45 8.75
CA PHE A 67 1.52 21.43 7.71
C PHE A 67 0.13 21.70 8.30
N ASP A 68 -0.75 22.27 7.47
CA ASP A 68 -2.17 22.31 7.79
C ASP A 68 -2.80 20.94 7.54
N LEU A 69 -3.18 20.26 8.60
CA LEU A 69 -3.82 18.94 8.59
C LEU A 69 -5.33 19.02 8.82
N SER A 70 -5.93 20.20 8.75
CA SER A 70 -7.38 20.41 9.03
C SER A 70 -8.30 19.70 8.04
N ASN A 71 -7.79 19.37 6.85
CA ASN A 71 -8.53 18.67 5.80
C ASN A 71 -8.26 17.15 5.77
N VAL A 72 -7.47 16.61 6.69
CA VAL A 72 -7.19 15.17 6.72
C VAL A 72 -8.45 14.40 7.07
N THR A 73 -8.96 13.64 6.10
CA THR A 73 -10.13 12.78 6.22
C THR A 73 -9.78 11.30 6.35
N GLU A 74 -8.62 10.89 5.83
CA GLU A 74 -8.11 9.53 5.94
C GLU A 74 -6.72 9.53 6.57
N PHE A 75 -6.60 8.78 7.66
CA PHE A 75 -5.32 8.50 8.29
C PHE A 75 -5.18 6.98 8.45
N THR A 76 -4.42 6.37 7.55
CA THR A 76 -4.19 4.92 7.48
C THR A 76 -2.93 4.51 8.21
N LEU A 77 -3.00 3.35 8.89
CA LEU A 77 -1.85 2.65 9.46
C LEU A 77 -1.89 1.17 9.09
N GLU A 78 -0.76 0.63 8.61
CA GLU A 78 -0.60 -0.80 8.34
C GLU A 78 -0.30 -1.60 9.61
N ALA A 79 -0.87 -2.80 9.68
CA ALA A 79 -0.70 -3.73 10.80
C ALA A 79 -0.59 -5.17 10.30
N ASN A 80 0.18 -5.99 11.01
CA ASN A 80 0.11 -7.45 10.86
C ASN A 80 -0.79 -8.05 11.95
N PRO A 81 -1.49 -9.15 11.65
CA PRO A 81 -2.28 -9.86 12.64
C PRO A 81 -1.45 -10.26 13.87
N GLY A 82 -2.03 -10.11 15.05
CA GLY A 82 -1.42 -10.49 16.34
C GLY A 82 -0.32 -9.57 16.87
N GLU A 83 0.17 -8.58 16.10
CA GLU A 83 1.32 -7.76 16.52
C GLU A 83 0.97 -6.55 17.39
N ALA A 84 -0.26 -6.06 17.35
CA ALA A 84 -0.68 -4.91 18.13
C ALA A 84 -1.71 -5.29 19.20
N PRO A 85 -1.40 -5.11 20.51
CA PRO A 85 -2.37 -5.32 21.57
C PRO A 85 -3.49 -4.26 21.51
N ALA A 86 -4.66 -4.58 22.08
CA ALA A 86 -5.85 -3.72 22.06
C ALA A 86 -5.58 -2.29 22.53
N ALA A 87 -4.80 -2.12 23.60
CA ALA A 87 -4.45 -0.80 24.13
C ALA A 87 -3.64 0.05 23.13
N ARG A 88 -2.79 -0.59 22.31
CA ARG A 88 -2.00 0.11 21.28
C ARG A 88 -2.88 0.53 20.11
N LEU A 89 -3.76 -0.34 19.60
CA LEU A 89 -4.71 0.03 18.55
C LEU A 89 -5.65 1.14 19.00
N LYS A 90 -6.13 1.07 20.25
CA LYS A 90 -6.94 2.15 20.83
C LYS A 90 -6.17 3.48 20.89
N ALA A 91 -4.91 3.44 21.31
CA ALA A 91 -4.07 4.64 21.35
C ALA A 91 -3.84 5.22 19.94
N PHE A 92 -3.63 4.39 18.91
CA PHE A 92 -3.51 4.87 17.52
C PHE A 92 -4.80 5.53 17.03
N HIS A 93 -5.95 4.92 17.33
CA HIS A 93 -7.24 5.52 17.01
C HIS A 93 -7.42 6.87 17.73
N ASP A 94 -7.06 6.99 19.01
CA ASP A 94 -7.16 8.24 19.78
C ASP A 94 -6.21 9.33 19.26
N LEU A 95 -5.12 8.96 18.59
CA LEU A 95 -4.21 9.88 17.89
C LEU A 95 -4.74 10.34 16.53
N GLY A 96 -5.88 9.81 16.07
CA GLY A 96 -6.54 10.21 14.83
C GLY A 96 -6.40 9.22 13.68
N VAL A 97 -5.73 8.07 13.88
CA VAL A 97 -5.74 6.99 12.87
C VAL A 97 -7.17 6.47 12.74
N ASN A 98 -7.78 6.58 11.55
CA ASN A 98 -9.19 6.20 11.34
C ASN A 98 -9.38 5.06 10.34
N ARG A 99 -8.30 4.63 9.68
CA ARG A 99 -8.28 3.46 8.80
C ARG A 99 -7.11 2.54 9.17
N ILE A 100 -7.36 1.24 9.23
CA ILE A 100 -6.31 0.23 9.46
C ILE A 100 -6.26 -0.76 8.30
N SER A 101 -5.04 -1.07 7.82
CA SER A 101 -4.80 -2.08 6.78
C SER A 101 -4.13 -3.29 7.41
N ILE A 102 -4.79 -4.43 7.38
CA ILE A 102 -4.34 -5.66 8.04
C ILE A 102 -3.80 -6.63 7.00
N GLY A 103 -2.51 -6.96 7.10
CA GLY A 103 -1.81 -7.87 6.19
C GLY A 103 -2.15 -9.33 6.44
N VAL A 104 -3.36 -9.77 6.09
CA VAL A 104 -3.86 -11.16 6.25
C VAL A 104 -3.10 -12.12 5.36
N GLN A 105 -2.96 -11.79 4.10
CA GLN A 105 -2.31 -12.52 3.01
C GLN A 105 -3.02 -13.83 2.62
N SER A 106 -3.20 -14.75 3.53
CA SER A 106 -3.94 -16.02 3.41
C SER A 106 -4.40 -16.48 4.80
N LEU A 107 -5.29 -17.45 4.85
CA LEU A 107 -5.69 -18.15 6.08
C LEU A 107 -5.18 -19.61 6.10
N GLU A 108 -4.49 -20.03 5.04
CA GLU A 108 -3.90 -21.36 4.94
C GLU A 108 -2.50 -21.37 5.58
N PRO A 109 -2.28 -22.20 6.64
CA PRO A 109 -1.00 -22.21 7.37
C PRO A 109 0.23 -22.48 6.49
N ASP A 110 0.14 -23.41 5.53
CA ASP A 110 1.25 -23.75 4.65
C ASP A 110 1.61 -22.57 3.72
N LEU A 111 0.61 -21.83 3.24
CA LEU A 111 0.84 -20.65 2.41
C LEU A 111 1.41 -19.49 3.23
N LEU A 112 0.94 -19.29 4.47
CA LEU A 112 1.50 -18.31 5.39
C LEU A 112 2.95 -18.61 5.71
N GLN A 113 3.28 -19.88 5.98
CA GLN A 113 4.66 -20.33 6.18
C GLN A 113 5.53 -20.08 4.95
N PHE A 114 5.02 -20.38 3.74
CA PHE A 114 5.70 -20.07 2.48
C PHE A 114 5.97 -18.57 2.33
N LEU A 115 5.03 -17.71 2.73
CA LEU A 115 5.16 -16.26 2.73
C LEU A 115 6.00 -15.72 3.91
N THR A 116 6.53 -16.59 4.78
CA THR A 116 7.25 -16.20 6.01
C THR A 116 6.43 -15.32 6.95
N ARG A 117 5.13 -15.63 7.06
CA ARG A 117 4.21 -14.98 8.02
C ARG A 117 4.11 -15.82 9.29
N ASN A 118 4.04 -15.14 10.44
CA ASN A 118 4.06 -15.76 11.76
C ASN A 118 2.69 -15.75 12.45
N HIS A 119 1.61 -15.44 11.71
CA HIS A 119 0.25 -15.42 12.22
C HIS A 119 -0.59 -16.54 11.58
N GLY A 120 -1.70 -16.86 12.19
CA GLY A 120 -2.71 -17.77 11.68
C GLY A 120 -4.10 -17.12 11.63
N PRO A 121 -5.15 -17.91 11.28
CA PRO A 121 -6.51 -17.41 11.19
C PRO A 121 -7.05 -16.79 12.48
N ASP A 122 -6.70 -17.36 13.64
CA ASP A 122 -7.18 -16.88 14.93
C ASP A 122 -6.65 -15.49 15.24
N GLU A 123 -5.37 -15.20 14.93
CA GLU A 123 -4.77 -13.88 15.10
C GLU A 123 -5.42 -12.85 14.16
N VAL A 124 -5.84 -13.27 12.96
CA VAL A 124 -6.58 -12.39 12.04
C VAL A 124 -7.91 -11.98 12.63
N ILE A 125 -8.71 -12.96 13.06
CA ILE A 125 -10.03 -12.73 13.68
C ILE A 125 -9.88 -11.80 14.88
N GLN A 126 -9.00 -12.13 15.81
CA GLN A 126 -8.76 -11.33 17.01
C GLN A 126 -8.31 -9.90 16.67
N THR A 127 -7.47 -9.72 15.66
CA THR A 127 -6.99 -8.39 15.28
C THR A 127 -8.12 -7.53 14.73
N ILE A 128 -9.01 -8.08 13.91
CA ILE A 128 -10.19 -7.37 13.39
C ILE A 128 -11.14 -7.01 14.54
N GLU A 129 -11.42 -7.94 15.45
CA GLU A 129 -12.28 -7.68 16.60
C GLU A 129 -11.70 -6.58 17.51
N ILE A 130 -10.42 -6.66 17.83
CA ILE A 130 -9.71 -5.64 18.62
C ILE A 130 -9.74 -4.28 17.92
N ALA A 131 -9.54 -4.24 16.61
CA ALA A 131 -9.61 -3.00 15.83
C ALA A 131 -11.02 -2.38 15.91
N ARG A 132 -12.07 -3.20 15.75
CA ARG A 132 -13.46 -2.73 15.91
C ARG A 132 -13.72 -2.20 17.33
N MET A 133 -13.28 -2.92 18.36
CA MET A 133 -13.40 -2.48 19.75
C MET A 133 -12.61 -1.18 20.03
N ALA A 134 -11.50 -0.96 19.35
CA ALA A 134 -10.72 0.28 19.42
C ALA A 134 -11.41 1.47 18.74
N GLY A 135 -12.45 1.26 17.92
CA GLY A 135 -13.24 2.28 17.23
C GLY A 135 -12.98 2.41 15.74
N PHE A 136 -12.17 1.53 15.13
CA PHE A 136 -11.94 1.59 13.68
C PHE A 136 -13.20 1.19 12.91
N GLU A 137 -13.71 2.12 12.09
CA GLU A 137 -14.85 1.92 11.19
C GLU A 137 -14.44 1.68 9.72
N ASN A 138 -13.15 1.74 9.42
CA ASN A 138 -12.59 1.44 8.12
C ASN A 138 -11.43 0.46 8.27
N ILE A 139 -11.73 -0.83 8.07
CA ILE A 139 -10.75 -1.93 8.17
C ILE A 139 -10.55 -2.52 6.80
N ASN A 140 -9.30 -2.49 6.32
CA ASN A 140 -8.87 -3.20 5.14
C ASN A 140 -8.22 -4.53 5.52
N CYS A 141 -8.47 -5.56 4.72
CA CYS A 141 -7.76 -6.84 4.74
C CYS A 141 -7.02 -7.04 3.43
N ASP A 142 -5.68 -7.17 3.51
CA ASP A 142 -4.86 -7.49 2.35
C ASP A 142 -4.78 -8.99 2.16
N LEU A 143 -5.13 -9.48 0.99
CA LEU A 143 -5.03 -10.88 0.57
C LEU A 143 -4.09 -11.02 -0.63
N ILE A 144 -3.43 -12.16 -0.71
CA ILE A 144 -2.58 -12.52 -1.85
C ILE A 144 -3.14 -13.78 -2.51
N PHE A 145 -3.33 -13.72 -3.82
CA PHE A 145 -3.61 -14.88 -4.64
C PHE A 145 -2.43 -15.19 -5.57
N ASN A 146 -2.48 -16.34 -6.26
CA ASN A 146 -1.36 -16.86 -7.06
C ASN A 146 -0.12 -17.22 -6.24
N ILE A 147 -0.30 -17.59 -4.97
CA ILE A 147 0.77 -18.14 -4.16
C ILE A 147 1.11 -19.54 -4.68
N PRO A 148 2.39 -19.89 -4.89
CA PRO A 148 2.78 -21.24 -5.24
C PRO A 148 2.17 -22.30 -4.31
N GLY A 149 1.49 -23.29 -4.90
CA GLY A 149 0.76 -24.31 -4.13
C GLY A 149 -0.66 -23.94 -3.71
N GLN A 150 -1.10 -22.70 -3.95
CA GLN A 150 -2.49 -22.29 -3.66
C GLN A 150 -3.45 -22.93 -4.68
N SER A 151 -4.40 -23.74 -4.21
CA SER A 151 -5.50 -24.23 -5.05
C SER A 151 -6.63 -23.22 -5.14
N PHE A 152 -7.53 -23.42 -6.12
CA PHE A 152 -8.71 -22.58 -6.26
C PHE A 152 -9.63 -22.66 -5.04
N GLU A 153 -9.77 -23.83 -4.44
CA GLU A 153 -10.58 -24.06 -3.25
C GLU A 153 -9.99 -23.33 -2.03
N ILE A 154 -8.66 -23.30 -1.90
CA ILE A 154 -7.99 -22.52 -0.83
C ILE A 154 -8.28 -21.05 -1.01
N TRP A 155 -8.09 -20.52 -2.23
CA TRP A 155 -8.40 -19.11 -2.53
C TRP A 155 -9.85 -18.75 -2.24
N GLN A 156 -10.79 -19.62 -2.65
CA GLN A 156 -12.21 -19.43 -2.38
C GLN A 156 -12.53 -19.40 -0.89
N ARG A 157 -11.95 -20.32 -0.11
CA ARG A 157 -12.13 -20.37 1.33
C ARG A 157 -11.55 -19.12 2.00
N ASP A 158 -10.34 -18.73 1.67
CA ASP A 158 -9.66 -17.56 2.25
C ASP A 158 -10.49 -16.30 2.05
N LEU A 159 -10.90 -16.00 0.81
CA LEU A 159 -11.70 -14.82 0.52
C LEU A 159 -13.06 -14.83 1.20
N LYS A 160 -13.79 -15.96 1.19
CA LYS A 160 -15.08 -16.08 1.85
C LYS A 160 -14.98 -15.90 3.37
N SER A 161 -13.99 -16.53 4.00
CA SER A 161 -13.76 -16.40 5.43
C SER A 161 -13.42 -14.96 5.82
N VAL A 162 -12.59 -14.25 5.03
CA VAL A 162 -12.31 -12.85 5.28
C VAL A 162 -13.56 -11.97 5.11
N LEU A 163 -14.40 -12.23 4.10
CA LEU A 163 -15.66 -11.52 3.93
C LEU A 163 -16.61 -11.70 5.13
N GLU A 164 -16.65 -12.91 5.72
CA GLU A 164 -17.45 -13.22 6.92
C GLU A 164 -16.96 -12.46 8.17
N MET A 165 -15.66 -12.11 8.25
CA MET A 165 -15.10 -11.26 9.32
C MET A 165 -15.57 -9.80 9.23
N GLY A 166 -16.23 -9.41 8.13
CA GLY A 166 -16.88 -8.11 7.97
C GLY A 166 -15.97 -6.91 7.77
N PRO A 167 -14.90 -6.99 6.95
CA PRO A 167 -14.09 -5.82 6.63
C PRO A 167 -14.90 -4.79 5.83
N ASP A 168 -14.37 -3.58 5.72
CA ASP A 168 -14.97 -2.50 4.92
C ASP A 168 -14.29 -2.36 3.56
N HIS A 169 -13.08 -2.87 3.47
CA HIS A 169 -12.22 -2.81 2.30
C HIS A 169 -11.42 -4.11 2.19
N ILE A 170 -11.15 -4.57 0.98
CA ILE A 170 -10.29 -5.73 0.72
C ILE A 170 -9.37 -5.38 -0.44
N SER A 171 -8.07 -5.65 -0.24
CA SER A 171 -7.08 -5.64 -1.29
C SER A 171 -6.74 -7.08 -1.68
N CYS A 172 -6.81 -7.42 -2.97
CA CYS A 172 -6.39 -8.71 -3.49
C CYS A 172 -5.24 -8.50 -4.47
N TYR A 173 -4.04 -8.87 -4.04
CA TYR A 173 -2.82 -8.75 -4.86
C TYR A 173 -2.45 -10.09 -5.47
N SER A 174 -2.17 -10.10 -6.76
CA SER A 174 -1.49 -11.25 -7.37
C SER A 174 -0.04 -11.27 -6.90
N LEU A 175 0.44 -12.42 -6.41
CA LEU A 175 1.84 -12.55 -6.03
C LEU A 175 2.75 -12.34 -7.25
N THR A 176 3.59 -11.32 -7.19
CA THR A 176 4.58 -11.00 -8.21
C THR A 176 5.98 -11.47 -7.79
N VAL A 177 6.80 -11.78 -8.79
CA VAL A 177 8.18 -12.26 -8.58
C VAL A 177 9.14 -11.09 -8.74
N GLU A 178 9.40 -10.39 -7.64
CA GLU A 178 10.25 -9.20 -7.64
C GLU A 178 11.74 -9.55 -7.58
N LYS A 179 12.54 -8.88 -8.44
CA LYS A 179 14.01 -9.06 -8.48
C LYS A 179 14.61 -8.70 -7.11
N GLY A 180 15.54 -9.54 -6.66
CA GLY A 180 16.22 -9.34 -5.37
C GLY A 180 15.57 -10.11 -4.21
N THR A 181 14.36 -10.63 -4.37
CA THR A 181 13.68 -11.47 -3.36
C THR A 181 14.16 -12.92 -3.39
N GLN A 182 13.93 -13.65 -2.31
CA GLN A 182 14.19 -15.10 -2.29
C GLN A 182 13.27 -15.85 -3.25
N LEU A 183 12.00 -15.40 -3.39
CA LEU A 183 11.05 -15.97 -4.34
C LEU A 183 11.62 -15.92 -5.77
N TYR A 184 12.20 -14.79 -6.18
CA TYR A 184 12.86 -14.66 -7.48
C TYR A 184 13.98 -15.72 -7.68
N GLN A 185 14.75 -15.98 -6.62
CA GLN A 185 15.82 -17.00 -6.69
C GLN A 185 15.24 -18.41 -6.85
N TYR A 186 14.18 -18.76 -6.09
CA TYR A 186 13.54 -20.08 -6.17
C TYR A 186 12.90 -20.32 -7.54
N VAL A 187 12.22 -19.32 -8.10
CA VAL A 187 11.61 -19.42 -9.43
C VAL A 187 12.70 -19.59 -10.51
N ASN A 188 13.79 -18.81 -10.45
CA ASN A 188 14.89 -18.94 -11.41
C ASN A 188 15.60 -20.29 -11.34
N ARG A 189 15.70 -20.89 -10.15
CA ARG A 189 16.26 -22.25 -9.96
C ARG A 189 15.27 -23.36 -10.28
N LYS A 190 14.02 -23.00 -10.66
CA LYS A 190 12.93 -23.96 -10.90
C LYS A 190 12.56 -24.81 -9.67
N GLU A 191 12.86 -24.32 -8.48
CA GLU A 191 12.48 -24.93 -7.20
C GLU A 191 11.00 -24.65 -6.87
N VAL A 192 10.47 -23.54 -7.41
CA VAL A 192 9.07 -23.11 -7.26
C VAL A 192 8.52 -22.73 -8.64
N SER A 193 7.29 -23.15 -8.92
CA SER A 193 6.54 -22.76 -10.12
C SER A 193 5.41 -21.81 -9.76
N MET A 194 5.31 -20.72 -10.50
CA MET A 194 4.16 -19.80 -10.38
C MET A 194 2.93 -20.41 -11.07
N PRO A 195 1.71 -20.07 -10.61
CA PRO A 195 0.48 -20.40 -11.31
C PRO A 195 0.49 -19.91 -12.76
N SER A 196 -0.26 -20.60 -13.64
CA SER A 196 -0.41 -20.19 -15.03
C SER A 196 -1.24 -18.90 -15.16
N GLU A 197 -1.14 -18.23 -16.32
CA GLU A 197 -1.96 -17.04 -16.60
C GLU A 197 -3.46 -17.35 -16.58
N ASP A 198 -3.85 -18.52 -17.11
CA ASP A 198 -5.26 -18.97 -17.10
C ASP A 198 -5.78 -19.18 -15.67
N GLN A 199 -4.99 -19.80 -14.82
CA GLN A 199 -5.32 -20.00 -13.41
C GLN A 199 -5.39 -18.65 -12.68
N SER A 200 -4.47 -17.76 -12.97
CA SER A 200 -4.48 -16.40 -12.40
C SER A 200 -5.73 -15.62 -12.81
N ALA A 201 -6.15 -15.73 -14.06
CA ALA A 201 -7.35 -15.10 -14.57
C ALA A 201 -8.62 -15.69 -13.91
N GLU A 202 -8.68 -17.01 -13.75
CA GLU A 202 -9.79 -17.69 -13.06
C GLU A 202 -9.93 -17.21 -11.61
N PHE A 203 -8.84 -17.17 -10.85
CA PHE A 203 -8.84 -16.69 -9.46
C PHE A 203 -9.33 -15.24 -9.36
N TYR A 204 -8.85 -14.39 -10.23
CA TYR A 204 -9.21 -12.98 -10.24
C TYR A 204 -10.68 -12.76 -10.64
N GLN A 205 -11.17 -13.39 -11.72
CA GLN A 205 -12.54 -13.25 -12.17
C GLN A 205 -13.54 -13.76 -11.13
N TRP A 206 -13.21 -14.87 -10.48
CA TRP A 206 -14.04 -15.38 -9.40
C TRP A 206 -14.09 -14.40 -8.21
N ALA A 207 -12.93 -13.83 -7.81
CA ALA A 207 -12.87 -12.84 -6.76
C ALA A 207 -13.71 -11.59 -7.09
N GLN A 208 -13.65 -11.09 -8.34
CA GLN A 208 -14.47 -9.95 -8.79
C GLN A 208 -15.97 -10.23 -8.61
N SER A 209 -16.42 -11.42 -9.02
CA SER A 209 -17.85 -11.80 -8.91
C SER A 209 -18.27 -11.92 -7.44
N THR A 210 -17.47 -12.61 -6.63
CA THR A 210 -17.73 -12.83 -5.20
C THR A 210 -17.78 -11.52 -4.42
N MET A 211 -16.82 -10.62 -4.67
CA MET A 211 -16.78 -9.29 -4.02
C MET A 211 -18.01 -8.46 -4.37
N LYS A 212 -18.39 -8.44 -5.66
CA LYS A 212 -19.58 -7.73 -6.12
C LYS A 212 -20.86 -8.27 -5.47
N GLU A 213 -21.02 -9.59 -5.39
CA GLU A 213 -22.17 -10.26 -4.73
C GLU A 213 -22.19 -9.95 -3.22
N SER A 214 -21.04 -9.71 -2.62
CA SER A 214 -20.88 -9.33 -1.20
C SER A 214 -21.03 -7.84 -0.93
N GLY A 215 -21.40 -7.03 -1.94
CA GLY A 215 -21.65 -5.60 -1.80
C GLY A 215 -20.40 -4.70 -1.82
N PHE A 216 -19.26 -5.23 -2.29
CA PHE A 216 -18.07 -4.45 -2.51
C PHE A 216 -18.02 -3.91 -3.94
N GLU A 217 -17.53 -2.69 -4.09
CA GLU A 217 -17.27 -2.08 -5.39
C GLU A 217 -15.78 -2.11 -5.70
N GLN A 218 -15.46 -2.63 -6.89
CA GLN A 218 -14.09 -2.52 -7.39
C GLN A 218 -13.87 -1.10 -7.91
N TYR A 219 -12.96 -0.35 -7.31
CA TYR A 219 -12.64 1.01 -7.72
C TYR A 219 -11.29 1.10 -8.46
N GLU A 220 -10.40 0.11 -8.24
CA GLU A 220 -9.19 -0.09 -9.01
C GLU A 220 -8.86 -1.59 -9.12
N ILE A 221 -7.85 -1.97 -9.88
CA ILE A 221 -7.57 -3.38 -10.24
C ILE A 221 -7.44 -4.31 -9.03
N CYS A 222 -6.78 -3.88 -7.95
CA CYS A 222 -6.47 -4.72 -6.78
C CYS A 222 -7.35 -4.43 -5.57
N ASN A 223 -8.19 -3.38 -5.58
CA ASN A 223 -8.86 -2.89 -4.41
C ASN A 223 -10.39 -2.81 -4.57
N TRP A 224 -11.07 -3.33 -3.54
CA TRP A 224 -12.53 -3.33 -3.41
C TRP A 224 -12.91 -2.71 -2.08
N GLY A 225 -13.87 -1.82 -2.08
CA GLY A 225 -14.40 -1.19 -0.87
C GLY A 225 -15.92 -1.21 -0.84
N LYS A 226 -16.51 -1.21 0.34
CA LYS A 226 -17.90 -0.80 0.51
C LYS A 226 -18.06 0.67 0.10
N PRO A 227 -19.26 1.14 -0.27
CA PRO A 227 -19.46 2.56 -0.57
C PRO A 227 -18.85 3.47 0.53
N GLU A 228 -18.15 4.52 0.12
CA GLU A 228 -17.46 5.48 1.00
C GLU A 228 -16.28 4.91 1.83
N LYS A 229 -15.83 3.67 1.57
CA LYS A 229 -14.72 3.02 2.26
C LYS A 229 -13.50 2.79 1.37
N TYR A 230 -13.42 3.46 0.22
CA TYR A 230 -12.25 3.39 -0.66
C TYR A 230 -11.03 4.04 0.00
N CYS A 231 -9.84 3.53 -0.32
CA CYS A 231 -8.60 4.16 0.14
C CYS A 231 -8.35 5.45 -0.65
N GLN A 232 -8.58 6.60 -0.02
CA GLN A 232 -8.40 7.91 -0.66
C GLN A 232 -6.92 8.17 -0.98
N HIS A 233 -6.03 7.74 -0.08
CA HIS A 233 -4.59 7.89 -0.28
C HIS A 233 -4.09 7.23 -1.58
N ASN A 234 -4.65 6.06 -1.93
CA ASN A 234 -4.27 5.35 -3.16
C ASN A 234 -4.70 6.10 -4.43
N PHE A 235 -5.80 6.85 -4.39
CA PHE A 235 -6.22 7.66 -5.55
C PHE A 235 -5.17 8.68 -5.94
N HIS A 236 -4.49 9.34 -4.99
CA HIS A 236 -3.42 10.28 -5.30
C HIS A 236 -2.30 9.67 -6.16
N TYR A 237 -1.99 8.40 -5.95
CA TYR A 237 -1.02 7.71 -6.80
C TYR A 237 -1.56 7.47 -8.22
N TRP A 238 -2.82 7.05 -8.33
CA TRP A 238 -3.43 6.73 -9.61
C TRP A 238 -3.82 7.96 -10.43
N GLU A 239 -4.10 9.07 -9.78
CA GLU A 239 -4.42 10.37 -10.38
C GLU A 239 -3.17 11.24 -10.59
N ILE A 240 -1.99 10.76 -10.16
CA ILE A 240 -0.69 11.43 -10.27
C ILE A 240 -0.70 12.76 -9.51
N ASP A 241 -1.39 12.82 -8.40
CA ASP A 241 -1.34 13.97 -7.50
C ASP A 241 0.02 14.06 -6.80
N PRO A 242 0.47 15.26 -6.44
CA PRO A 242 1.65 15.41 -5.61
C PRO A 242 1.45 14.79 -4.22
N TYR A 243 2.50 14.17 -3.70
CA TYR A 243 2.50 13.64 -2.34
C TYR A 243 3.88 13.73 -1.70
N LEU A 244 3.89 14.03 -0.40
CA LEU A 244 5.10 14.01 0.41
C LEU A 244 5.40 12.60 0.86
N ALA A 245 6.69 12.32 1.03
CA ALA A 245 7.15 11.03 1.53
C ALA A 245 8.29 11.22 2.53
N PHE A 246 8.24 10.51 3.64
CA PHE A 246 9.19 10.54 4.74
C PHE A 246 9.59 9.14 5.15
N GLY A 247 10.83 8.97 5.57
CA GLY A 247 11.38 7.68 5.98
C GLY A 247 12.34 7.08 4.94
N PRO A 248 13.16 6.09 5.33
CA PRO A 248 14.10 5.42 4.43
C PRO A 248 13.33 4.67 3.34
N SER A 249 13.83 4.72 2.11
CA SER A 249 13.21 4.14 0.92
C SER A 249 11.84 4.74 0.53
N ALA A 250 11.36 5.79 1.20
CA ALA A 250 10.11 6.44 0.83
C ALA A 250 10.26 7.18 -0.50
N HIS A 251 9.23 7.05 -1.36
CA HIS A 251 9.15 7.68 -2.66
C HIS A 251 8.16 8.84 -2.62
N GLY A 252 8.53 9.99 -3.17
CA GLY A 252 7.70 11.18 -3.21
C GLY A 252 7.58 11.78 -4.61
N TYR A 253 6.56 12.62 -4.77
CA TYR A 253 6.30 13.40 -5.97
C TYR A 253 5.86 14.81 -5.59
N ASP A 254 6.60 15.82 -6.01
CA ASP A 254 6.31 17.23 -5.68
C ASP A 254 5.47 17.95 -6.75
N GLY A 255 4.92 17.21 -7.71
CA GLY A 255 4.19 17.76 -8.87
C GLY A 255 5.07 17.97 -10.10
N VAL A 256 6.39 17.97 -9.92
CA VAL A 256 7.40 18.14 -10.99
C VAL A 256 8.42 17.01 -10.96
N HIS A 257 9.00 16.76 -9.78
CA HIS A 257 10.06 15.78 -9.60
C HIS A 257 9.56 14.57 -8.83
N ARG A 258 9.97 13.38 -9.27
CA ARG A 258 9.96 12.19 -8.46
C ARG A 258 11.29 12.07 -7.73
N PHE A 259 11.25 11.57 -6.51
CA PHE A 259 12.44 11.31 -5.72
C PHE A 259 12.23 10.08 -4.84
N ALA A 260 13.33 9.47 -4.43
CA ALA A 260 13.34 8.45 -3.39
C ALA A 260 14.29 8.89 -2.26
N ASN A 261 13.97 8.49 -1.03
CA ASN A 261 14.92 8.60 0.06
C ASN A 261 15.92 7.44 0.02
N VAL A 262 17.11 7.67 0.55
CA VAL A 262 18.13 6.62 0.68
C VAL A 262 17.55 5.42 1.42
N ARG A 263 17.80 4.21 0.90
CA ARG A 263 17.24 2.97 1.45
C ARG A 263 17.90 2.57 2.76
N ASN A 264 19.23 2.75 2.88
CA ASN A 264 19.97 2.29 4.04
C ASN A 264 19.68 3.17 5.28
N LEU A 265 19.23 2.56 6.37
CA LEU A 265 18.84 3.23 7.61
C LEU A 265 19.99 4.06 8.22
N ASP A 266 21.21 3.53 8.25
CA ASP A 266 22.33 4.22 8.87
C ASP A 266 22.72 5.47 8.06
N ASN A 267 22.68 5.39 6.72
CA ASN A 267 22.88 6.53 5.84
C ASN A 267 21.76 7.57 5.98
N TYR A 268 20.51 7.13 6.10
CA TYR A 268 19.35 7.99 6.34
C TYR A 268 19.54 8.81 7.63
N ILE A 269 19.85 8.14 8.73
CA ILE A 269 20.11 8.79 10.02
C ILE A 269 21.29 9.75 9.94
N LYS A 270 22.39 9.34 9.29
CA LYS A 270 23.58 10.16 9.14
C LYS A 270 23.31 11.45 8.36
N MET A 271 22.64 11.36 7.21
CA MET A 271 22.34 12.55 6.38
C MET A 271 21.48 13.55 7.14
N LEU A 272 20.47 13.09 7.87
CA LEU A 272 19.62 13.96 8.68
C LEU A 272 20.34 14.55 9.89
N GLY A 273 21.28 13.82 10.49
CA GLY A 273 22.19 14.33 11.51
C GLY A 273 23.10 15.45 10.99
N GLU A 274 23.47 15.41 9.71
CA GLU A 274 24.20 16.48 9.02
C GLU A 274 23.30 17.64 8.53
N GLY A 275 22.00 17.58 8.79
CA GLY A 275 21.04 18.59 8.34
C GLY A 275 20.71 18.52 6.84
N LYS A 276 20.91 17.38 6.21
CA LYS A 276 20.64 17.13 4.78
C LYS A 276 19.42 16.25 4.62
N LEU A 277 18.53 16.59 3.67
CA LEU A 277 17.44 15.70 3.27
C LEU A 277 18.02 14.42 2.64
N PRO A 278 17.45 13.24 2.96
CA PRO A 278 17.99 11.95 2.53
C PRO A 278 17.58 11.57 1.11
N ARG A 279 17.27 12.55 0.26
CA ARG A 279 16.76 12.35 -1.10
C ARG A 279 17.86 11.89 -2.05
N GLN A 280 17.52 10.93 -2.88
CA GLN A 280 18.29 10.44 -4.02
C GLN A 280 17.36 10.24 -5.23
N ASP A 281 17.96 9.92 -6.39
CA ASP A 281 17.22 9.59 -7.62
C ASP A 281 16.18 10.66 -7.99
N ILE A 282 16.53 11.94 -7.79
CA ILE A 282 15.67 13.07 -8.10
C ILE A 282 15.68 13.28 -9.62
N TYR A 283 14.52 13.20 -10.24
CA TYR A 283 14.36 13.47 -11.68
C TYR A 283 13.04 14.17 -12.01
N GLU A 284 13.09 15.06 -12.97
CA GLU A 284 11.92 15.73 -13.51
C GLU A 284 11.19 14.77 -14.47
N LEU A 285 9.87 14.64 -14.33
CA LEU A 285 9.08 13.87 -15.26
C LEU A 285 8.99 14.60 -16.61
N SER A 286 9.47 13.98 -17.68
CA SER A 286 9.25 14.47 -19.04
C SER A 286 7.75 14.36 -19.40
N ASP A 287 7.34 15.09 -20.46
CA ASP A 287 5.97 14.97 -20.99
C ASP A 287 5.63 13.55 -21.42
N ILE A 288 6.63 12.79 -21.88
CA ILE A 288 6.48 11.38 -22.24
C ILE A 288 6.22 10.54 -21.00
N ASP A 289 6.99 10.73 -19.93
CA ASP A 289 6.84 9.97 -18.67
C ASP A 289 5.48 10.27 -18.05
N ARG A 290 5.09 11.55 -17.99
CA ARG A 290 3.75 11.96 -17.50
C ARG A 290 2.62 11.31 -18.31
N THR A 291 2.76 11.25 -19.63
CA THR A 291 1.77 10.61 -20.51
C THR A 291 1.70 9.11 -20.26
N ASN A 292 2.85 8.44 -20.12
CA ASN A 292 2.91 7.01 -19.86
C ASN A 292 2.34 6.66 -18.47
N GLU A 293 2.67 7.44 -17.45
CA GLU A 293 2.08 7.27 -16.10
C GLU A 293 0.57 7.51 -16.11
N MET A 294 0.09 8.57 -16.75
CA MET A 294 -1.34 8.87 -16.87
C MET A 294 -2.10 7.71 -17.54
N ILE A 295 -1.53 7.12 -18.59
CA ILE A 295 -2.13 5.95 -19.25
C ILE A 295 -2.05 4.72 -18.33
N GLY A 296 -0.88 4.42 -17.77
CA GLY A 296 -0.66 3.23 -16.94
C GLY A 296 -1.50 3.24 -15.67
N PHE A 297 -1.52 4.36 -14.96
CA PHE A 297 -2.26 4.49 -13.71
C PHE A 297 -3.76 4.70 -13.95
N GLY A 298 -4.13 5.52 -14.93
CA GLY A 298 -5.54 5.76 -15.24
C GLY A 298 -6.28 4.52 -15.73
N LEU A 299 -5.60 3.56 -16.36
CA LEU A 299 -6.20 2.27 -16.74
C LEU A 299 -6.40 1.33 -15.53
N ARG A 300 -5.84 1.63 -14.36
CA ARG A 300 -6.08 0.86 -13.14
C ARG A 300 -7.41 1.18 -12.50
N ILE A 301 -7.85 2.44 -12.58
CA ILE A 301 -9.05 2.93 -11.90
C ILE A 301 -10.32 2.75 -12.75
N LYS A 302 -11.44 2.56 -12.09
CA LYS A 302 -12.76 2.37 -12.73
C LYS A 302 -13.14 3.50 -13.69
N ASN A 303 -12.74 4.74 -13.37
CA ASN A 303 -13.05 5.93 -14.18
C ASN A 303 -12.24 5.98 -15.49
N GLY A 304 -11.16 5.21 -15.58
CA GLY A 304 -10.33 5.16 -16.77
C GLY A 304 -9.59 6.47 -17.06
N ILE A 305 -9.29 6.70 -18.33
CA ILE A 305 -8.49 7.83 -18.81
C ILE A 305 -9.38 8.81 -19.58
N ASN A 306 -9.21 10.10 -19.30
CA ASN A 306 -9.81 11.13 -20.12
C ASN A 306 -8.97 11.32 -21.40
N LEU A 307 -9.49 10.87 -22.54
CA LEU A 307 -8.80 10.95 -23.83
C LEU A 307 -8.45 12.38 -24.26
N ASN A 308 -9.13 13.40 -23.73
CA ASN A 308 -8.81 14.80 -24.02
C ASN A 308 -7.51 15.27 -23.36
N GLN A 309 -7.03 14.56 -22.34
CA GLN A 309 -5.78 14.85 -21.65
C GLN A 309 -4.59 14.19 -22.32
N ILE A 310 -4.82 13.23 -23.24
CA ILE A 310 -3.77 12.56 -23.98
C ILE A 310 -3.22 13.47 -25.09
N PRO A 311 -1.91 13.71 -25.16
CA PRO A 311 -1.32 14.47 -26.24
C PRO A 311 -1.67 13.89 -27.61
N LYS A 312 -1.95 14.74 -28.60
CA LYS A 312 -2.40 14.33 -29.95
C LYS A 312 -1.47 13.30 -30.63
N SER A 313 -0.17 13.38 -30.33
CA SER A 313 0.85 12.43 -30.82
C SER A 313 0.60 10.98 -30.36
N TYR A 314 0.01 10.78 -29.19
CA TYR A 314 -0.28 9.45 -28.61
C TYR A 314 -1.72 9.00 -28.83
N LEU A 315 -2.65 9.94 -29.08
CA LEU A 315 -4.09 9.66 -29.16
C LEU A 315 -4.43 8.59 -30.21
N ASN A 316 -3.77 8.62 -31.38
CA ASN A 316 -4.01 7.63 -32.43
C ASN A 316 -3.54 6.22 -32.02
N MET A 317 -2.46 6.11 -31.26
CA MET A 317 -1.95 4.84 -30.76
C MET A 317 -2.90 4.26 -29.70
N VAL A 318 -3.36 5.09 -28.78
CA VAL A 318 -4.32 4.70 -27.73
C VAL A 318 -5.65 4.26 -28.34
N LYS A 319 -6.21 5.02 -29.30
CA LYS A 319 -7.44 4.65 -30.02
C LYS A 319 -7.30 3.30 -30.72
N LYS A 320 -6.21 3.07 -31.45
CA LYS A 320 -5.94 1.77 -32.11
C LYS A 320 -5.81 0.63 -31.08
N ALA A 321 -5.24 0.86 -29.91
CA ALA A 321 -5.16 -0.16 -28.86
C ALA A 321 -6.54 -0.50 -28.31
N ILE A 322 -7.40 0.50 -28.08
CA ILE A 322 -8.80 0.31 -27.66
C ILE A 322 -9.58 -0.50 -28.72
N GLU A 323 -9.52 -0.11 -29.99
CA GLU A 323 -10.18 -0.80 -31.10
C GLU A 323 -9.75 -2.28 -31.21
N ARG A 324 -8.45 -2.56 -31.08
CA ARG A 324 -7.91 -3.94 -31.13
C ARG A 324 -8.40 -4.81 -29.96
N ASN A 325 -8.60 -4.22 -28.79
CA ASN A 325 -9.11 -4.95 -27.63
C ASN A 325 -10.63 -5.16 -27.72
N GLN A 326 -11.40 -4.18 -28.18
CA GLN A 326 -12.83 -4.34 -28.42
C GLN A 326 -13.13 -5.47 -29.41
N SER A 327 -12.32 -5.65 -30.44
CA SER A 327 -12.49 -6.74 -31.42
C SER A 327 -12.13 -8.15 -30.89
N LYS A 328 -11.52 -8.26 -29.70
CA LYS A 328 -11.19 -9.55 -29.06
C LYS A 328 -12.25 -10.01 -28.06
N TRP A 329 -13.13 -9.10 -27.62
CA TRP A 329 -14.16 -9.33 -26.59
C TRP A 329 -15.60 -9.14 -27.08
N GLY A 330 -15.75 -8.93 -28.38
CA GLY A 330 -17.05 -8.82 -29.09
C GLY A 330 -17.57 -10.14 -29.62
#